data_3f636f5f2aa2d75dbf04ce9aca55fa83
#
_entry.id   3f636f5f2aa2d75dbf04ce9aca55fa83
#
_cell.length_a   1.000
_cell.length_b   1.000
_cell.length_c   1.000
_cell.angle_alpha   90.00
_cell.angle_beta   90.00
_cell.angle_gamma   90.00
#
_symmetry.space_group_name_H-M   'P 1'
#
loop_
_entity.id
_entity.type
_entity.pdbx_description
1 polymer ?
#
loop_
_entity_poly.entity_id
_entity_poly.type
_entity_poly.pdbx_seq_one_letter_code
_entity_poly.pdbx_strand_id
1 'polypeptide(L)' 'YQLRFFRMQMQQHLRYRGRRVVVIHGKGNGVLRNEIRQILKRDFGTQIEMHDGDFSRYEEGATLVIVK' A
#
# COMPACT_ATOMS: atom_id res chain seq x y z
N TYR A 1 -6.92 12.37 1.11
CA TYR A 1 -6.04 11.53 0.29
C TYR A 1 -6.74 11.17 -1.01
N GLN A 2 -6.09 11.37 -2.13
CA GLN A 2 -6.68 11.08 -3.44
C GLN A 2 -6.27 9.70 -3.91
N LEU A 3 -7.24 8.81 -4.01
CA LEU A 3 -7.00 7.43 -4.40
C LEU A 3 -6.53 7.30 -5.85
N ARG A 4 -6.94 8.23 -6.71
CA ARG A 4 -6.48 8.26 -8.10
C ARG A 4 -4.96 8.48 -8.17
N PHE A 5 -4.47 9.41 -7.37
CA PHE A 5 -3.05 9.72 -7.32
C PHE A 5 -2.27 8.53 -6.77
N PHE A 6 -2.83 7.88 -5.76
CA PHE A 6 -2.25 6.67 -5.19
C PHE A 6 -2.09 5.57 -6.25
N ARG A 7 -3.12 5.36 -7.07
CA ARG A 7 -3.06 4.35 -8.13
C ARG A 7 -1.97 4.67 -9.15
N MET A 8 -1.84 5.93 -9.52
CA MET A 8 -0.81 6.34 -10.46
C MET A 8 0.58 6.05 -9.91
N GLN A 9 0.80 6.38 -8.65
CA GLN A 9 2.09 6.13 -8.02
C GLN A 9 2.39 4.64 -7.95
N MET A 10 1.41 3.83 -7.60
CA MET A 10 1.61 2.38 -7.54
C MET A 10 1.98 1.81 -8.90
N GLN A 11 1.35 2.27 -9.96
CA GLN A 11 1.69 1.80 -11.29
C GLN A 11 3.15 2.09 -11.65
N GLN A 12 3.67 3.22 -11.22
CA GLN A 12 5.07 3.54 -11.43
C GLN A 12 5.99 2.61 -10.65
N HIS A 13 5.63 2.29 -9.43
CA HIS A 13 6.42 1.38 -8.60
C HIS A 13 6.47 -0.04 -9.15
N LEU A 14 5.41 -0.47 -9.83
CA LEU A 14 5.33 -1.83 -10.37
C LEU A 14 6.39 -2.13 -11.42
N ARG A 15 7.04 -1.13 -11.95
CA ARG A 15 8.14 -1.31 -12.91
C ARG A 15 9.38 -1.91 -12.26
N TYR A 16 9.48 -1.87 -10.95
CA TYR A 16 10.68 -2.25 -10.23
C TYR A 16 10.39 -3.46 -9.34
N ARG A 17 10.69 -4.64 -9.85
CA ARG A 17 10.49 -5.88 -9.11
C ARG A 17 11.32 -5.90 -7.84
N GLY A 18 10.72 -6.35 -6.76
CA GLY A 18 11.39 -6.41 -5.47
C GLY A 18 11.38 -5.11 -4.70
N ARG A 19 10.85 -4.03 -5.29
CA ARG A 19 10.81 -2.75 -4.60
C ARG A 19 9.84 -2.83 -3.42
N ARG A 20 10.25 -2.22 -2.32
CA ARG A 20 9.41 -2.09 -1.13
C ARG A 20 8.82 -0.70 -1.09
N VAL A 21 7.51 -0.63 -0.92
CA VAL A 21 6.79 0.65 -0.83
C VAL A 21 6.01 0.65 0.47
N VAL A 22 6.22 1.68 1.28
CA VAL A 22 5.46 1.84 2.52
C VAL A 22 4.36 2.84 2.26
N VAL A 23 3.12 2.40 2.35
CA VAL A 23 1.95 3.26 2.16
C VAL A 23 1.47 3.69 3.52
N ILE A 24 1.63 4.96 3.82
CA ILE A 24 1.25 5.51 5.13
C ILE A 24 -0.18 6.04 5.02
N HIS A 25 -1.10 5.43 5.74
CA HIS A 25 -2.51 5.81 5.73
C HIS A 25 -3.01 6.32 7.08
N GLY A 26 -2.15 6.28 8.09
CA GLY A 26 -2.54 6.68 9.43
C GLY A 26 -3.36 5.62 10.14
N LYS A 27 -3.50 5.78 11.44
CA LYS A 27 -4.27 4.83 12.24
C LYS A 27 -5.76 5.05 12.10
N GLY A 28 -6.23 6.24 12.40
CA GLY A 28 -7.63 6.62 12.26
C GLY A 28 -8.61 5.54 12.69
N ASN A 29 -9.76 5.50 12.01
CA ASN A 29 -10.78 4.48 12.25
C ASN A 29 -10.68 3.29 11.27
N GLY A 30 -9.60 3.24 10.48
CA GLY A 30 -9.37 2.15 9.57
C GLY A 30 -10.03 2.27 8.20
N VAL A 31 -10.80 3.33 7.96
CA VAL A 31 -11.50 3.47 6.68
C VAL A 31 -10.53 3.63 5.53
N LEU A 32 -9.58 4.54 5.64
CA LEU A 32 -8.61 4.76 4.57
C LEU A 32 -7.72 3.54 4.37
N ARG A 33 -7.29 2.91 5.46
CA ARG A 33 -6.51 1.69 5.39
C ARG A 33 -7.24 0.60 4.60
N ASN A 34 -8.52 0.41 4.90
CA ASN A 34 -9.31 -0.62 4.23
C ASN A 34 -9.49 -0.29 2.74
N GLU A 35 -9.73 0.96 2.40
CA GLU A 35 -9.88 1.37 1.01
C GLU A 35 -8.59 1.14 0.22
N ILE A 36 -7.45 1.51 0.79
CA ILE A 36 -6.16 1.31 0.14
C ILE A 36 -5.89 -0.17 -0.07
N ARG A 37 -6.15 -1.00 0.95
CA ARG A 37 -5.92 -2.43 0.84
C ARG A 37 -6.84 -3.08 -0.20
N GLN A 38 -8.08 -2.62 -0.31
CA GLN A 38 -8.99 -3.13 -1.33
C GLN A 38 -8.50 -2.79 -2.73
N ILE A 39 -8.03 -1.56 -2.92
CA ILE A 39 -7.49 -1.14 -4.21
C ILE A 39 -6.26 -1.97 -4.58
N LEU A 40 -5.35 -2.15 -3.64
CA LEU A 40 -4.14 -2.93 -3.87
C LEU A 40 -4.48 -4.37 -4.26
N LYS A 41 -5.41 -4.97 -3.53
CA LYS A 41 -5.80 -6.35 -3.79
C LYS A 41 -6.53 -6.51 -5.11
N ARG A 42 -7.45 -5.60 -5.40
CA ARG A 42 -8.27 -5.69 -6.60
C ARG A 42 -7.50 -5.35 -7.86
N ASP A 43 -6.74 -4.25 -7.82
CA ASP A 43 -6.10 -3.73 -9.03
C ASP A 43 -4.69 -4.27 -9.24
N PHE A 44 -4.00 -4.63 -8.17
CA PHE A 44 -2.59 -5.02 -8.24
C PHE A 44 -2.28 -6.36 -7.56
N GLY A 45 -3.29 -7.09 -7.14
CA GLY A 45 -3.12 -8.25 -6.26
C GLY A 45 -2.17 -9.33 -6.77
N THR A 46 -2.07 -9.52 -8.09
CA THR A 46 -1.18 -10.52 -8.67
C THR A 46 0.24 -10.02 -8.84
N GLN A 47 0.47 -8.72 -8.68
CA GLN A 47 1.75 -8.08 -8.93
C GLN A 47 2.48 -7.67 -7.67
N ILE A 48 1.84 -7.78 -6.53
CA ILE A 48 2.39 -7.31 -5.26
C ILE A 48 2.12 -8.29 -4.13
N GLU A 49 2.89 -8.15 -3.06
CA GLU A 49 2.59 -8.73 -1.77
C GLU A 49 2.29 -7.60 -0.80
N MET A 50 1.30 -7.79 0.06
CA MET A 50 0.98 -6.82 1.10
C MET A 50 1.28 -7.41 2.46
N HIS A 51 1.91 -6.59 3.31
CA HIS A 51 2.19 -6.95 4.68
C HIS A 51 1.82 -5.79 5.58
N ASP A 52 1.58 -6.07 6.84
CA ASP A 52 1.44 -4.99 7.81
C ASP A 52 2.75 -4.22 7.85
N GLY A 53 2.64 -2.90 8.02
CA GLY A 53 3.80 -2.05 7.96
C GLY A 53 4.75 -2.26 9.12
N ASP A 54 5.85 -1.52 9.09
CA ASP A 54 6.87 -1.58 10.13
C ASP A 54 6.32 -1.02 11.44
N PHE A 55 6.07 -1.91 12.37
CA PHE A 55 5.46 -1.55 13.63
C PHE A 55 6.37 -0.74 14.54
N SER A 56 7.67 -0.78 14.30
CA SER A 56 8.60 0.00 15.11
C SER A 56 8.50 1.48 14.82
N ARG A 57 8.00 1.87 13.65
CA ARG A 57 7.91 3.26 13.23
C ARG A 57 6.49 3.75 13.03
N TYR A 58 5.69 2.99 12.32
CA TYR A 58 4.36 3.43 11.89
C TYR A 58 3.23 2.68 12.57
N GLU A 59 3.58 1.64 13.29
CA GLU A 59 2.61 0.76 13.94
C GLU A 59 1.57 0.30 12.93
N GLU A 60 0.28 0.50 13.23
CA GLU A 60 -0.79 0.09 12.34
C GLU A 60 -1.12 1.13 11.28
N GLY A 61 -0.38 2.23 11.25
CA GLY A 61 -0.65 3.34 10.34
C GLY A 61 -0.09 3.18 8.94
N ALA A 62 0.50 2.03 8.61
CA ALA A 62 1.13 1.83 7.32
C ALA A 62 0.92 0.40 6.80
N THR A 63 1.03 0.26 5.49
CA THR A 63 1.00 -1.06 4.82
C THR A 63 2.25 -1.17 3.97
N LEU A 64 2.98 -2.27 4.13
CA LEU A 64 4.14 -2.55 3.32
C LEU A 64 3.71 -3.29 2.06
N VAL A 65 4.13 -2.78 0.92
CA VAL A 65 3.87 -3.38 -0.38
C VAL A 65 5.19 -3.79 -0.99
N ILE A 66 5.30 -5.05 -1.40
CA ILE A 66 6.49 -5.55 -2.08
C ILE A 66 6.09 -5.92 -3.51
N VAL A 67 6.77 -5.34 -4.48
CA VAL A 67 6.52 -5.62 -5.89
C VAL A 67 7.14 -6.96 -6.24
N LYS A 68 6.32 -7.86 -6.77
CA LYS A 68 6.79 -9.19 -7.17
C LYS A 68 7.60 -9.17 -8.45
#